data_7eccb4a7801f34d5df03d9a65fa2acdc
#
_entry.id   7eccb4a7801f34d5df03d9a65fa2acdc
#
_cell.length_a   1.000
_cell.length_b   1.000
_cell.length_c   1.000
_cell.angle_alpha   90.00
_cell.angle_beta   90.00
_cell.angle_gamma   90.00
#
_symmetry.space_group_name_H-M   'P 1'
#
loop_
_entity.id
_entity.type
_entity.pdbx_description
1 polymer ?
#
loop_
_entity_poly.entity_id
_entity_poly.type
_entity_poly.pdbx_seq_one_letter_code
_entity_poly.pdbx_strand_id
1 'polypeptide(L)'
;AIGESLGASALRICGGIFTKIADIGADLMKIVFKLPEDDPKNPGVIADCTGDNAGDSVGPTADGFETYGVTGVALIVFLALTLGAGDDPAGQFGAKLIVWLFAMRALMIVTSLVSYFINEAISKAKYETAKEFHEEAPLTWLVWITSILSIVVTFAASYVLLNGIKVGETAMPDLWWALSVIISCGTIAGAVIPEFTKVFTSTTSGHVKEVVTASAQGGASLNILSGFVAGNFSAFWKGLVIAGLMGIGWWASTLSGADAEIAKTYSFAGPIFAFGLIAFGFLGMGPVTIAVDSFGPVTDNAQSVYELSRIEAQPGIREEIKRDFGFDPDFDGAKHTLEKGDGAGNTFKATAKPVLIGTAVVGATTMVFSIILELIKANSAKLTGLAPEAAIAQAGKAVVEKLSIVEPAILLGLLIGGSVIYWFTGAATQAVVTGAYGAVVFIKKNINLDKAEASIEDAKEVVRICTVYAQKGMTNIFMVVFFFSLGLPFFDPYFFVGYLIAISFFGLFQAIFMANAGGAWDNAKKIVEVEMRMKGTDLHAATVVGDTVGDPFKDTSSVALNPVIKFTTLFGLLAVAIAIKMEDSALRIPIGVVCSLIACFFVWRSFYGMRIPVDAKK
;
A
#
# COMPACT_ATOMS: atom_id res chain seq x y z
N ALA A 1 -7.34 -6.01 -14.76
CA ALA A 1 -6.06 -5.73 -14.10
C ALA A 1 -5.49 -4.37 -14.48
N ILE A 2 -5.13 -4.08 -15.77
CA ILE A 2 -4.54 -2.77 -16.15
C ILE A 2 -5.48 -1.60 -15.81
N GLY A 3 -6.76 -1.69 -16.17
CA GLY A 3 -7.74 -0.65 -15.85
C GLY A 3 -7.99 -0.48 -14.36
N GLU A 4 -7.98 -1.58 -13.62
CA GLU A 4 -8.07 -1.59 -12.15
C GLU A 4 -6.85 -0.91 -11.52
N SER A 5 -5.66 -1.22 -12.00
CA SER A 5 -4.40 -0.62 -11.55
C SER A 5 -4.31 0.87 -11.87
N LEU A 6 -4.83 1.28 -13.04
CA LEU A 6 -4.99 2.67 -13.42
C LEU A 6 -5.91 3.42 -12.44
N GLY A 7 -7.08 2.86 -12.16
CA GLY A 7 -8.07 3.44 -11.25
C GLY A 7 -7.53 3.56 -9.83
N ALA A 8 -6.91 2.50 -9.31
CA ALA A 8 -6.31 2.51 -7.98
C ALA A 8 -5.16 3.53 -7.85
N SER A 9 -4.30 3.63 -8.87
CA SER A 9 -3.24 4.65 -8.93
C SER A 9 -3.80 6.06 -8.87
N ALA A 10 -4.82 6.36 -9.67
CA ALA A 10 -5.44 7.68 -9.70
C ALA A 10 -6.10 8.03 -8.35
N LEU A 11 -6.86 7.10 -7.77
CA LEU A 11 -7.53 7.29 -6.48
C LEU A 11 -6.53 7.45 -5.32
N ARG A 12 -5.48 6.63 -5.26
CA ARG A 12 -4.46 6.73 -4.21
C ARG A 12 -3.64 8.01 -4.28
N ILE A 13 -3.21 8.42 -5.48
CA ILE A 13 -2.42 9.64 -5.67
C ILE A 13 -3.29 10.87 -5.40
N CYS A 14 -4.45 10.96 -6.05
CA CYS A 14 -5.33 12.13 -5.93
C CYS A 14 -5.93 12.24 -4.53
N GLY A 15 -6.47 11.13 -4.00
CA GLY A 15 -7.07 11.08 -2.67
C GLY A 15 -6.06 11.40 -1.58
N GLY A 16 -4.89 10.77 -1.61
CA GLY A 16 -3.84 11.02 -0.62
C GLY A 16 -3.29 12.46 -0.65
N ILE A 17 -3.17 13.09 -1.82
CA ILE A 17 -2.80 14.51 -1.91
C ILE A 17 -3.93 15.39 -1.37
N PHE A 18 -5.17 15.12 -1.71
CA PHE A 18 -6.33 15.89 -1.28
C PHE A 18 -6.46 15.89 0.24
N THR A 19 -6.53 14.70 0.85
CA THR A 19 -6.74 14.56 2.30
C THR A 19 -5.62 15.25 3.08
N LYS A 20 -4.36 15.09 2.68
CA LYS A 20 -3.25 15.68 3.43
C LYS A 20 -3.04 17.18 3.19
N ILE A 21 -3.55 17.75 2.11
CA ILE A 21 -3.67 19.20 1.98
C ILE A 21 -4.70 19.75 2.99
N ALA A 22 -5.82 19.07 3.15
CA ALA A 22 -6.91 19.48 4.04
C ALA A 22 -6.48 19.35 5.51
N ASP A 23 -5.95 18.18 5.89
CA ASP A 23 -5.47 17.86 7.23
C ASP A 23 -4.37 18.84 7.70
N ILE A 24 -3.28 19.00 6.94
CA ILE A 24 -2.23 19.99 7.26
C ILE A 24 -2.81 21.41 7.30
N GLY A 25 -3.73 21.73 6.40
CA GLY A 25 -4.41 23.02 6.37
C GLY A 25 -5.22 23.27 7.64
N ALA A 26 -5.91 22.26 8.15
CA ALA A 26 -6.69 22.32 9.39
C ALA A 26 -5.78 22.33 10.62
N ASP A 27 -4.82 21.41 10.69
CA ASP A 27 -3.96 21.19 11.86
C ASP A 27 -3.05 22.38 12.17
N LEU A 28 -2.50 23.04 11.16
CA LEU A 28 -1.68 24.23 11.40
C LEU A 28 -2.46 25.38 12.08
N MET A 29 -3.78 25.41 12.01
CA MET A 29 -4.60 26.39 12.72
C MET A 29 -4.63 26.13 14.24
N LYS A 30 -4.43 24.90 14.67
CA LYS A 30 -4.25 24.54 16.09
C LYS A 30 -3.03 25.27 16.68
N ILE A 31 -1.94 25.37 15.92
CA ILE A 31 -0.72 26.07 16.34
C ILE A 31 -0.88 27.58 16.18
N VAL A 32 -1.37 28.05 15.04
CA VAL A 32 -1.39 29.47 14.67
C VAL A 32 -2.40 30.27 15.50
N PHE A 33 -3.61 29.74 15.69
CA PHE A 33 -4.71 30.39 16.39
C PHE A 33 -5.04 29.75 17.75
N LYS A 34 -4.32 28.69 18.12
CA LYS A 34 -4.59 27.88 19.33
C LYS A 34 -6.04 27.38 19.39
N LEU A 35 -6.59 27.01 18.24
CA LEU A 35 -7.92 26.43 18.15
C LEU A 35 -7.90 25.01 18.71
N PRO A 36 -9.01 24.55 19.31
CA PRO A 36 -9.22 23.15 19.59
C PRO A 36 -9.15 22.30 18.31
N GLU A 37 -9.01 21.00 18.47
CA GLU A 37 -9.16 20.05 17.38
C GLU A 37 -10.60 20.15 16.84
N ASP A 38 -10.73 20.06 15.52
CA ASP A 38 -12.03 20.08 14.82
C ASP A 38 -12.95 21.26 15.21
N ASP A 39 -12.37 22.43 15.50
CA ASP A 39 -13.16 23.63 15.83
C ASP A 39 -14.00 24.05 14.60
N PRO A 40 -15.35 24.18 14.75
CA PRO A 40 -16.23 24.62 13.67
C PRO A 40 -15.87 25.99 13.06
N LYS A 41 -15.07 26.80 13.71
CA LYS A 41 -14.55 28.07 13.16
C LYS A 41 -13.50 27.87 12.07
N ASN A 42 -12.90 26.68 12.02
CA ASN A 42 -11.88 26.33 11.03
C ASN A 42 -12.53 25.76 9.77
N PRO A 43 -12.53 26.48 8.65
CA PRO A 43 -13.16 25.97 7.42
C PRO A 43 -12.41 24.78 6.80
N GLY A 44 -11.21 24.44 7.31
CA GLY A 44 -10.43 23.29 6.87
C GLY A 44 -11.01 21.95 7.32
N VAL A 45 -11.68 21.90 8.48
CA VAL A 45 -12.15 20.62 9.08
C VAL A 45 -13.14 19.86 8.19
N ILE A 46 -14.06 20.55 7.51
CA ILE A 46 -14.99 19.89 6.58
C ILE A 46 -14.25 19.30 5.36
N ALA A 47 -13.20 19.99 4.90
CA ALA A 47 -12.38 19.47 3.82
C ALA A 47 -11.59 18.25 4.26
N ASP A 48 -11.15 18.22 5.51
CA ASP A 48 -10.42 17.12 6.14
C ASP A 48 -11.30 15.87 6.26
N CYS A 49 -12.46 15.96 6.90
CA CYS A 49 -13.44 14.87 6.96
C CYS A 49 -13.81 14.33 5.56
N THR A 50 -13.93 15.23 4.55
CA THR A 50 -14.20 14.81 3.18
C THR A 50 -13.01 14.07 2.58
N GLY A 51 -11.80 14.52 2.87
CA GLY A 51 -10.55 13.96 2.43
C GLY A 51 -10.34 12.54 2.95
N ASP A 52 -10.59 12.31 4.22
CA ASP A 52 -10.48 11.00 4.85
C ASP A 52 -11.40 9.97 4.20
N ASN A 53 -12.63 10.35 3.89
CA ASN A 53 -13.53 9.46 3.15
C ASN A 53 -13.03 9.17 1.74
N ALA A 54 -12.56 10.16 1.00
CA ALA A 54 -12.14 10.00 -0.38
C ALA A 54 -10.73 9.38 -0.50
N GLY A 55 -9.77 9.84 0.31
CA GLY A 55 -8.36 9.43 0.24
C GLY A 55 -8.06 8.18 1.04
N ASP A 56 -8.48 8.18 2.29
CA ASP A 56 -8.06 7.18 3.27
C ASP A 56 -9.03 6.01 3.41
N SER A 57 -10.27 6.12 2.94
CA SER A 57 -11.23 5.01 2.92
C SER A 57 -11.37 4.41 1.51
N VAL A 58 -11.73 5.21 0.51
CA VAL A 58 -11.92 4.72 -0.88
C VAL A 58 -10.58 4.30 -1.51
N GLY A 59 -9.51 5.06 -1.25
CA GLY A 59 -8.17 4.75 -1.77
C GLY A 59 -7.65 3.38 -1.35
N PRO A 60 -7.60 3.02 -0.05
CA PRO A 60 -7.22 1.70 0.44
C PRO A 60 -8.08 0.58 -0.12
N THR A 61 -9.39 0.80 -0.23
CA THR A 61 -10.32 -0.18 -0.80
C THR A 61 -9.97 -0.47 -2.27
N ALA A 62 -9.77 0.56 -3.09
CA ALA A 62 -9.39 0.41 -4.49
C ALA A 62 -8.03 -0.29 -4.65
N ASP A 63 -7.05 0.09 -3.85
CA ASP A 63 -5.70 -0.50 -3.83
C ASP A 63 -5.73 -1.97 -3.36
N GLY A 64 -6.51 -2.28 -2.34
CA GLY A 64 -6.69 -3.66 -1.85
C GLY A 64 -7.31 -4.56 -2.91
N PHE A 65 -8.37 -4.14 -3.59
CA PHE A 65 -8.99 -4.89 -4.69
C PHE A 65 -8.06 -5.03 -5.88
N GLU A 66 -7.35 -3.98 -6.26
CA GLU A 66 -6.32 -4.05 -7.30
C GLU A 66 -5.26 -5.09 -6.95
N THR A 67 -4.69 -5.03 -5.73
CA THR A 67 -3.68 -5.99 -5.27
C THR A 67 -4.21 -7.42 -5.30
N TYR A 68 -5.47 -7.61 -4.92
CA TYR A 68 -6.15 -8.90 -4.93
C TYR A 68 -6.29 -9.45 -6.35
N GLY A 69 -6.68 -8.64 -7.33
CA GLY A 69 -6.81 -9.02 -8.74
C GLY A 69 -5.45 -9.26 -9.40
N VAL A 70 -4.54 -8.32 -9.26
CA VAL A 70 -3.22 -8.32 -9.94
C VAL A 70 -2.37 -9.53 -9.54
N THR A 71 -2.32 -9.92 -8.26
CA THR A 71 -1.55 -11.09 -7.83
C THR A 71 -2.07 -12.40 -8.41
N GLY A 72 -3.40 -12.54 -8.56
CA GLY A 72 -4.00 -13.68 -9.24
C GLY A 72 -3.65 -13.70 -10.73
N VAL A 73 -3.79 -12.57 -11.41
CA VAL A 73 -3.46 -12.44 -12.85
C VAL A 73 -1.97 -12.71 -13.09
N ALA A 74 -1.07 -12.22 -12.23
CA ALA A 74 0.36 -12.46 -12.35
C ALA A 74 0.70 -13.97 -12.35
N LEU A 75 0.11 -14.71 -11.42
CA LEU A 75 0.28 -16.18 -11.35
C LEU A 75 -0.31 -16.91 -12.55
N ILE A 76 -1.51 -16.51 -13.01
CA ILE A 76 -2.15 -17.11 -14.17
C ILE A 76 -1.32 -16.88 -15.42
N VAL A 77 -0.84 -15.65 -15.65
CA VAL A 77 0.04 -15.33 -16.80
C VAL A 77 1.33 -16.13 -16.72
N PHE A 78 1.94 -16.19 -15.54
CA PHE A 78 3.16 -16.96 -15.33
C PHE A 78 2.95 -18.46 -15.65
N LEU A 79 1.90 -19.10 -15.14
CA LEU A 79 1.56 -20.49 -15.43
C LEU A 79 1.26 -20.71 -16.90
N ALA A 80 0.53 -19.79 -17.55
CA ALA A 80 0.24 -19.90 -18.98
C ALA A 80 1.50 -19.79 -19.85
N LEU A 81 2.48 -19.00 -19.45
CA LEU A 81 3.76 -18.86 -20.17
C LEU A 81 4.69 -20.05 -19.92
N THR A 82 4.68 -20.62 -18.71
CA THR A 82 5.57 -21.73 -18.34
C THR A 82 5.03 -23.10 -18.78
N LEU A 83 3.74 -23.37 -18.55
CA LEU A 83 3.12 -24.66 -18.79
C LEU A 83 2.39 -24.75 -20.15
N GLY A 84 2.01 -23.60 -20.72
CA GLY A 84 1.33 -23.55 -22.03
C GLY A 84 2.24 -23.81 -23.24
N ALA A 85 3.57 -23.84 -23.03
CA ALA A 85 4.56 -24.11 -24.08
C ALA A 85 5.18 -25.53 -24.01
N GLY A 86 4.79 -26.33 -23.02
CA GLY A 86 5.41 -27.62 -22.72
C GLY A 86 4.51 -28.81 -22.98
N ASP A 87 5.12 -30.00 -22.90
CA ASP A 87 4.55 -31.33 -23.12
C ASP A 87 3.59 -31.78 -22.00
N ASP A 88 2.59 -30.97 -21.63
CA ASP A 88 1.40 -31.52 -20.98
C ASP A 88 0.46 -32.03 -22.11
N PRO A 89 0.48 -33.33 -22.49
CA PRO A 89 -0.24 -33.82 -23.66
C PRO A 89 -1.75 -33.63 -23.61
N ALA A 90 -2.25 -33.12 -22.47
CA ALA A 90 -3.65 -32.86 -22.26
C ALA A 90 -3.93 -31.43 -21.74
N GLY A 91 -2.93 -30.58 -21.48
CA GLY A 91 -3.11 -29.23 -20.89
C GLY A 91 -3.78 -29.26 -19.51
N GLN A 92 -3.82 -30.41 -18.86
CA GLN A 92 -4.63 -30.62 -17.65
C GLN A 92 -3.95 -30.07 -16.39
N PHE A 93 -2.63 -30.14 -16.32
CA PHE A 93 -1.91 -29.75 -15.12
C PHE A 93 -1.99 -28.23 -14.90
N GLY A 94 -1.64 -27.44 -15.92
CA GLY A 94 -1.74 -25.99 -15.89
C GLY A 94 -3.17 -25.52 -15.64
N ALA A 95 -4.15 -26.12 -16.32
CA ALA A 95 -5.57 -25.82 -16.14
C ALA A 95 -6.04 -26.11 -14.70
N LYS A 96 -5.64 -27.23 -14.10
CA LYS A 96 -5.98 -27.57 -12.71
C LYS A 96 -5.38 -26.59 -11.71
N LEU A 97 -4.13 -26.16 -11.90
CA LEU A 97 -3.50 -25.14 -11.05
C LEU A 97 -4.22 -23.79 -11.16
N ILE A 98 -4.64 -23.40 -12.35
CA ILE A 98 -5.42 -22.16 -12.55
C ILE A 98 -6.78 -22.27 -11.84
N VAL A 99 -7.49 -23.39 -11.99
CA VAL A 99 -8.77 -23.61 -11.29
C VAL A 99 -8.57 -23.60 -9.77
N TRP A 100 -7.50 -24.21 -9.28
CA TRP A 100 -7.15 -24.20 -7.88
C TRP A 100 -6.87 -22.77 -7.37
N LEU A 101 -6.14 -21.93 -8.12
CA LEU A 101 -5.93 -20.53 -7.77
C LEU A 101 -7.25 -19.74 -7.66
N PHE A 102 -8.17 -19.94 -8.61
CA PHE A 102 -9.50 -19.31 -8.54
C PHE A 102 -10.30 -19.78 -7.31
N ALA A 103 -10.29 -21.09 -7.05
CA ALA A 103 -10.97 -21.65 -5.88
C ALA A 103 -10.37 -21.11 -4.57
N MET A 104 -9.03 -21.04 -4.46
CA MET A 104 -8.37 -20.43 -3.30
C MET A 104 -8.82 -18.99 -3.11
N ARG A 105 -8.88 -18.20 -4.19
CA ARG A 105 -9.28 -16.80 -4.12
C ARG A 105 -10.73 -16.63 -3.63
N ALA A 106 -11.63 -17.44 -4.13
CA ALA A 106 -13.03 -17.43 -3.68
C ALA A 106 -13.16 -17.86 -2.20
N LEU A 107 -12.42 -18.88 -1.78
CA LEU A 107 -12.42 -19.35 -0.41
C LEU A 107 -11.82 -18.32 0.57
N MET A 108 -10.80 -17.58 0.17
CA MET A 108 -10.22 -16.50 0.98
C MET A 108 -11.23 -15.38 1.28
N ILE A 109 -12.14 -15.08 0.34
CA ILE A 109 -13.25 -14.14 0.58
C ILE A 109 -14.22 -14.73 1.60
N VAL A 110 -14.62 -15.99 1.42
CA VAL A 110 -15.56 -16.66 2.32
C VAL A 110 -14.97 -16.79 3.74
N THR A 111 -13.70 -17.18 3.86
CA THR A 111 -13.03 -17.27 5.18
C THR A 111 -12.94 -15.93 5.88
N SER A 112 -12.69 -14.85 5.16
CA SER A 112 -12.68 -13.50 5.70
C SER A 112 -14.06 -13.12 6.28
N LEU A 113 -15.14 -13.41 5.54
CA LEU A 113 -16.51 -13.15 6.00
C LEU A 113 -16.86 -14.00 7.23
N VAL A 114 -16.54 -15.28 7.22
CA VAL A 114 -16.79 -16.18 8.36
C VAL A 114 -16.01 -15.72 9.59
N SER A 115 -14.75 -15.33 9.41
CA SER A 115 -13.90 -14.82 10.49
C SER A 115 -14.45 -13.54 11.10
N TYR A 116 -15.02 -12.65 10.28
CA TYR A 116 -15.69 -11.45 10.77
C TYR A 116 -16.82 -11.80 11.72
N PHE A 117 -17.74 -12.69 11.34
CA PHE A 117 -18.86 -13.08 12.22
C PHE A 117 -18.41 -13.80 13.49
N ILE A 118 -17.36 -14.64 13.41
CA ILE A 118 -16.77 -15.27 14.59
C ILE A 118 -16.22 -14.19 15.54
N ASN A 119 -15.44 -13.26 15.00
CA ASN A 119 -14.84 -12.18 15.77
C ASN A 119 -15.90 -11.24 16.36
N GLU A 120 -16.95 -10.92 15.61
CA GLU A 120 -18.09 -10.12 16.09
C GLU A 120 -18.77 -10.78 17.30
N ALA A 121 -19.04 -12.08 17.21
CA ALA A 121 -19.64 -12.82 18.32
C ALA A 121 -18.75 -12.83 19.58
N ILE A 122 -17.43 -13.03 19.40
CA ILE A 122 -16.45 -12.99 20.50
C ILE A 122 -16.38 -11.58 21.08
N SER A 123 -16.31 -10.56 20.24
CA SER A 123 -16.19 -9.15 20.66
C SER A 123 -17.44 -8.69 21.40
N LYS A 124 -18.64 -9.02 20.94
CA LYS A 124 -19.88 -8.75 21.66
C LYS A 124 -19.88 -9.41 23.03
N ALA A 125 -19.60 -10.71 23.11
CA ALA A 125 -19.59 -11.45 24.38
C ALA A 125 -18.57 -10.90 25.38
N LYS A 126 -17.44 -10.33 24.91
CA LYS A 126 -16.34 -9.89 25.78
C LYS A 126 -16.38 -8.42 26.14
N TYR A 127 -16.78 -7.57 25.20
CA TYR A 127 -16.59 -6.12 25.29
C TYR A 127 -17.91 -5.32 25.40
N GLU A 128 -19.07 -5.86 25.02
CA GLU A 128 -20.33 -5.11 24.98
C GLU A 128 -20.71 -4.48 26.34
N THR A 129 -20.36 -5.13 27.44
CA THR A 129 -20.63 -4.64 28.81
C THR A 129 -19.39 -4.12 29.53
N ALA A 130 -18.21 -4.16 28.87
CA ALA A 130 -16.96 -3.71 29.46
C ALA A 130 -16.90 -2.18 29.48
N LYS A 131 -16.60 -1.60 30.63
CA LYS A 131 -16.42 -0.14 30.75
C LYS A 131 -15.11 0.34 30.09
N GLU A 132 -14.09 -0.51 30.11
CA GLU A 132 -12.79 -0.26 29.51
C GLU A 132 -12.30 -1.53 28.82
N PHE A 133 -11.69 -1.38 27.66
CA PHE A 133 -11.02 -2.44 26.92
C PHE A 133 -9.93 -1.82 26.05
N HIS A 134 -9.07 -2.64 25.51
CA HIS A 134 -8.03 -2.20 24.57
C HIS A 134 -8.60 -2.21 23.15
N GLU A 135 -8.74 -1.06 22.54
CA GLU A 135 -9.47 -0.84 21.28
C GLU A 135 -8.83 -1.58 20.10
N GLU A 136 -7.52 -1.82 20.13
CA GLU A 136 -6.81 -2.63 19.12
C GLU A 136 -7.14 -4.14 19.20
N ALA A 137 -7.62 -4.63 20.35
CA ALA A 137 -7.75 -6.07 20.58
C ALA A 137 -8.76 -6.76 19.64
N PRO A 138 -9.98 -6.25 19.39
CA PRO A 138 -10.91 -6.87 18.45
C PRO A 138 -10.35 -6.98 17.02
N LEU A 139 -9.64 -5.97 16.56
CA LEU A 139 -9.04 -5.94 15.23
C LEU A 139 -7.85 -6.91 15.13
N THR A 140 -7.03 -6.99 16.17
CA THR A 140 -5.94 -7.97 16.28
C THR A 140 -6.48 -9.40 16.23
N TRP A 141 -7.55 -9.70 17.00
CA TRP A 141 -8.19 -11.02 16.96
C TRP A 141 -8.77 -11.35 15.60
N LEU A 142 -9.39 -10.38 14.91
CA LEU A 142 -9.90 -10.58 13.56
C LEU A 142 -8.79 -11.01 12.59
N VAL A 143 -7.64 -10.36 12.63
CA VAL A 143 -6.48 -10.72 11.79
C VAL A 143 -5.99 -12.15 12.08
N TRP A 144 -5.82 -12.52 13.35
CA TRP A 144 -5.33 -13.85 13.72
C TRP A 144 -6.34 -14.96 13.43
N ILE A 145 -7.63 -14.76 13.74
CA ILE A 145 -8.70 -15.73 13.44
C ILE A 145 -8.75 -15.98 11.93
N THR A 146 -8.72 -14.91 11.13
CA THR A 146 -8.75 -15.03 9.67
C THR A 146 -7.53 -15.75 9.13
N SER A 147 -6.35 -15.44 9.65
CA SER A 147 -5.10 -16.10 9.23
C SER A 147 -5.14 -17.60 9.50
N ILE A 148 -5.52 -18.00 10.72
CA ILE A 148 -5.61 -19.42 11.09
C ILE A 148 -6.66 -20.15 10.24
N LEU A 149 -7.85 -19.55 10.10
CA LEU A 149 -8.92 -20.17 9.31
C LEU A 149 -8.53 -20.28 7.83
N SER A 150 -7.90 -19.24 7.26
CA SER A 150 -7.41 -19.28 5.88
C SER A 150 -6.37 -20.36 5.66
N ILE A 151 -5.44 -20.59 6.59
CA ILE A 151 -4.46 -21.67 6.51
C ILE A 151 -5.17 -23.02 6.50
N VAL A 152 -6.07 -23.27 7.46
CA VAL A 152 -6.81 -24.53 7.54
C VAL A 152 -7.59 -24.81 6.25
N VAL A 153 -8.32 -23.82 5.75
CA VAL A 153 -9.09 -23.94 4.51
C VAL A 153 -8.19 -24.14 3.29
N THR A 154 -7.02 -23.47 3.25
CA THR A 154 -6.04 -23.66 2.18
C THR A 154 -5.56 -25.11 2.10
N PHE A 155 -5.20 -25.73 3.22
CA PHE A 155 -4.81 -27.14 3.26
C PHE A 155 -5.95 -28.07 2.85
N ALA A 156 -7.15 -27.86 3.38
CA ALA A 156 -8.33 -28.69 3.07
C ALA A 156 -8.70 -28.61 1.57
N ALA A 157 -8.77 -27.41 1.02
CA ALA A 157 -9.13 -27.22 -0.38
C ALA A 157 -8.03 -27.69 -1.34
N SER A 158 -6.77 -27.46 -1.01
CA SER A 158 -5.66 -27.99 -1.80
C SER A 158 -5.64 -29.52 -1.81
N TYR A 159 -5.93 -30.15 -0.67
CA TYR A 159 -6.09 -31.62 -0.63
C TYR A 159 -7.20 -32.10 -1.55
N VAL A 160 -8.38 -31.49 -1.49
CA VAL A 160 -9.52 -31.86 -2.33
C VAL A 160 -9.24 -31.69 -3.82
N LEU A 161 -8.58 -30.59 -4.21
CA LEU A 161 -8.40 -30.21 -5.61
C LEU A 161 -7.14 -30.78 -6.25
N LEU A 162 -6.07 -31.03 -5.47
CA LEU A 162 -4.76 -31.39 -6.00
C LEU A 162 -4.27 -32.78 -5.58
N ASN A 163 -4.93 -33.43 -4.60
CA ASN A 163 -4.51 -34.78 -4.20
C ASN A 163 -4.70 -35.76 -5.35
N GLY A 164 -3.66 -36.57 -5.59
CA GLY A 164 -3.66 -37.56 -6.67
C GLY A 164 -3.47 -37.00 -8.07
N ILE A 165 -3.08 -35.73 -8.19
CA ILE A 165 -2.76 -35.11 -9.50
C ILE A 165 -1.56 -35.81 -10.12
N LYS A 166 -1.62 -35.99 -11.44
CA LYS A 166 -0.54 -36.59 -12.25
C LYS A 166 -0.15 -35.60 -13.34
N VAL A 167 1.14 -35.60 -13.68
CA VAL A 167 1.68 -34.91 -14.85
C VAL A 167 2.23 -35.97 -15.78
N GLY A 168 1.54 -36.23 -16.89
CA GLY A 168 1.78 -37.40 -17.69
C GLY A 168 1.58 -38.68 -16.86
N GLU A 169 2.60 -39.53 -16.76
CA GLU A 169 2.59 -40.75 -15.92
C GLU A 169 3.11 -40.50 -14.48
N THR A 170 3.70 -39.34 -14.18
CA THR A 170 4.31 -39.05 -12.89
C THR A 170 3.25 -38.58 -11.90
N ALA A 171 3.06 -39.31 -10.80
CA ALA A 171 2.21 -38.91 -9.70
C ALA A 171 2.92 -37.86 -8.82
N MET A 172 2.20 -36.83 -8.39
CA MET A 172 2.70 -35.77 -7.52
C MET A 172 1.94 -35.78 -6.18
N PRO A 173 2.18 -36.76 -5.30
CA PRO A 173 1.41 -36.94 -4.07
C PRO A 173 1.59 -35.80 -3.08
N ASP A 174 2.76 -35.12 -3.11
CA ASP A 174 3.14 -34.10 -2.16
C ASP A 174 2.80 -32.67 -2.61
N LEU A 175 2.29 -32.49 -3.83
CA LEU A 175 2.01 -31.16 -4.41
C LEU A 175 1.06 -30.34 -3.57
N TRP A 176 -0.05 -30.92 -3.13
CA TRP A 176 -1.11 -30.21 -2.41
C TRP A 176 -0.64 -29.61 -1.09
N TRP A 177 0.15 -30.35 -0.31
CA TRP A 177 0.63 -29.83 0.96
C TRP A 177 1.76 -28.81 0.79
N ALA A 178 2.67 -29.01 -0.16
CA ALA A 178 3.76 -28.08 -0.40
C ALA A 178 3.25 -26.73 -0.91
N LEU A 179 2.31 -26.71 -1.86
CA LEU A 179 1.67 -25.45 -2.29
C LEU A 179 0.88 -24.79 -1.16
N SER A 180 0.25 -25.59 -0.29
CA SER A 180 -0.43 -25.07 0.91
C SER A 180 0.56 -24.44 1.89
N VAL A 181 1.71 -25.05 2.13
CA VAL A 181 2.77 -24.46 2.98
C VAL A 181 3.25 -23.14 2.41
N ILE A 182 3.49 -23.06 1.11
CA ILE A 182 3.97 -21.84 0.45
C ILE A 182 2.95 -20.71 0.60
N ILE A 183 1.66 -20.95 0.31
CA ILE A 183 0.60 -19.95 0.52
C ILE A 183 0.50 -19.56 1.99
N SER A 184 0.62 -20.54 2.90
CA SER A 184 0.54 -20.29 4.34
C SER A 184 1.69 -19.39 4.84
N CYS A 185 2.90 -19.49 4.27
CA CYS A 185 3.98 -18.54 4.55
C CYS A 185 3.54 -17.10 4.26
N GLY A 186 2.87 -16.88 3.14
CA GLY A 186 2.30 -15.58 2.81
C GLY A 186 1.22 -15.14 3.79
N THR A 187 0.30 -16.04 4.16
CA THR A 187 -0.78 -15.73 5.12
C THR A 187 -0.22 -15.42 6.51
N ILE A 188 0.81 -16.15 6.96
CA ILE A 188 1.53 -15.86 8.20
C ILE A 188 2.21 -14.50 8.12
N ALA A 189 2.83 -14.16 7.01
CA ALA A 189 3.42 -12.84 6.81
C ALA A 189 2.38 -11.72 6.95
N GLY A 190 1.19 -11.93 6.36
CA GLY A 190 0.07 -10.99 6.46
C GLY A 190 -0.40 -10.76 7.91
N ALA A 191 -0.26 -11.74 8.81
CA ALA A 191 -0.57 -11.61 10.23
C ALA A 191 0.60 -11.05 11.07
N VAL A 192 1.83 -11.46 10.76
CA VAL A 192 3.03 -11.13 11.55
C VAL A 192 3.53 -9.70 11.26
N ILE A 193 3.46 -9.24 9.99
CA ILE A 193 3.88 -7.88 9.62
C ILE A 193 3.11 -6.79 10.39
N PRO A 194 1.79 -6.86 10.58
CA PRO A 194 1.05 -5.97 11.47
C PRO A 194 1.60 -5.94 12.90
N GLU A 195 1.90 -7.08 13.51
CA GLU A 195 2.45 -7.12 14.86
C GLU A 195 3.83 -6.44 14.95
N PHE A 196 4.71 -6.69 13.96
CA PHE A 196 5.96 -5.94 13.86
C PHE A 196 5.75 -4.43 13.63
N THR A 197 4.67 -4.05 12.96
CA THR A 197 4.34 -2.63 12.77
C THR A 197 3.96 -1.98 14.09
N LYS A 198 3.11 -2.63 14.89
CA LYS A 198 2.69 -2.14 16.21
C LYS A 198 3.87 -1.87 17.15
N VAL A 199 4.95 -2.67 17.06
CA VAL A 199 6.18 -2.42 17.84
C VAL A 199 6.72 -1.00 17.61
N PHE A 200 6.51 -0.41 16.45
CA PHE A 200 7.04 0.91 16.07
C PHE A 200 5.98 2.02 16.05
N THR A 201 4.69 1.68 15.97
CA THR A 201 3.63 2.67 15.68
C THR A 201 2.49 2.70 16.68
N SER A 202 2.26 1.64 17.49
CA SER A 202 1.18 1.64 18.49
C SER A 202 1.43 2.67 19.60
N THR A 203 0.36 3.24 20.15
CA THR A 203 0.42 4.15 21.32
C THR A 203 1.08 3.47 22.52
N THR A 204 0.99 2.16 22.63
CA THR A 204 1.66 1.37 23.70
C THR A 204 3.15 1.14 23.44
N SER A 205 3.63 1.41 22.23
CA SER A 205 5.01 1.16 21.79
C SER A 205 6.04 1.98 22.55
N GLY A 206 7.18 1.33 22.88
CA GLY A 206 8.34 2.01 23.43
C GLY A 206 8.93 3.06 22.47
N HIS A 207 8.91 2.81 21.17
CA HIS A 207 9.41 3.76 20.15
C HIS A 207 8.54 5.01 20.07
N VAL A 208 7.21 4.88 20.12
CA VAL A 208 6.31 6.04 20.13
C VAL A 208 6.47 6.86 21.42
N LYS A 209 6.60 6.20 22.57
CA LYS A 209 6.90 6.86 23.85
C LYS A 209 8.26 7.56 23.85
N GLU A 210 9.26 7.01 23.14
CA GLU A 210 10.54 7.68 22.91
C GLU A 210 10.37 8.95 22.08
N VAL A 211 9.55 8.94 21.02
CA VAL A 211 9.21 10.14 20.24
C VAL A 211 8.60 11.22 21.14
N VAL A 212 7.65 10.87 22.02
CA VAL A 212 7.05 11.80 22.99
C VAL A 212 8.10 12.36 23.95
N THR A 213 8.94 11.50 24.50
CA THR A 213 10.01 11.91 25.44
C THR A 213 11.03 12.84 24.77
N ALA A 214 11.43 12.50 23.54
CA ALA A 214 12.32 13.34 22.74
C ALA A 214 11.69 14.71 22.44
N SER A 215 10.39 14.73 22.14
CA SER A 215 9.63 15.96 21.90
C SER A 215 9.57 16.86 23.13
N ALA A 216 9.42 16.29 24.32
CA ALA A 216 9.37 17.02 25.57
C ALA A 216 10.71 17.73 25.87
N GLN A 217 11.85 17.19 25.47
CA GLN A 217 13.17 17.74 25.73
C GLN A 217 13.69 18.63 24.58
N GLY A 218 13.46 18.24 23.34
CA GLY A 218 14.03 18.91 22.16
C GLY A 218 13.01 19.47 21.18
N GLY A 219 11.75 19.54 21.58
CA GLY A 219 10.68 20.09 20.73
C GLY A 219 10.54 19.35 19.41
N ALA A 220 10.10 20.04 18.38
CA ALA A 220 9.87 19.49 17.04
C ALA A 220 11.13 18.88 16.41
N SER A 221 12.32 19.40 16.71
CA SER A 221 13.57 18.89 16.12
C SER A 221 13.85 17.43 16.53
N LEU A 222 13.79 17.13 17.83
CA LEU A 222 13.99 15.77 18.30
C LEU A 222 12.79 14.86 18.01
N ASN A 223 11.58 15.41 17.94
CA ASN A 223 10.39 14.70 17.46
C ASN A 223 10.64 14.12 16.05
N ILE A 224 11.02 14.98 15.10
CA ILE A 224 11.26 14.58 13.71
C ILE A 224 12.36 13.50 13.65
N LEU A 225 13.49 13.72 14.33
CA LEU A 225 14.61 12.78 14.29
C LEU A 225 14.25 11.41 14.87
N SER A 226 13.54 11.35 15.99
CA SER A 226 13.15 10.07 16.61
C SER A 226 12.14 9.28 15.77
N GLY A 227 11.22 9.94 15.07
CA GLY A 227 10.34 9.26 14.12
C GLY A 227 11.08 8.72 12.89
N PHE A 228 12.08 9.44 12.37
CA PHE A 228 12.98 8.89 11.35
C PHE A 228 13.69 7.62 11.82
N VAL A 229 14.14 7.56 13.07
CA VAL A 229 14.76 6.36 13.64
C VAL A 229 13.76 5.22 13.66
N ALA A 230 12.55 5.43 14.20
CA ALA A 230 11.50 4.42 14.25
C ALA A 230 11.18 3.87 12.85
N GLY A 231 11.02 4.74 11.86
CA GLY A 231 10.76 4.36 10.46
C GLY A 231 11.86 3.49 9.86
N ASN A 232 13.13 3.89 10.01
CA ASN A 232 14.28 3.13 9.47
C ASN A 232 14.41 1.74 10.12
N PHE A 233 14.33 1.64 11.44
CA PHE A 233 14.39 0.35 12.13
C PHE A 233 13.23 -0.57 11.74
N SER A 234 12.04 -0.01 11.57
CA SER A 234 10.90 -0.79 11.11
C SER A 234 11.09 -1.34 9.69
N ALA A 235 11.66 -0.56 8.77
CA ALA A 235 11.96 -1.00 7.41
C ALA A 235 13.00 -2.12 7.40
N PHE A 236 14.05 -2.01 8.22
CA PHE A 236 15.06 -3.06 8.39
C PHE A 236 14.44 -4.39 8.84
N TRP A 237 13.71 -4.40 9.94
CA TRP A 237 13.14 -5.62 10.49
C TRP A 237 12.11 -6.26 9.57
N LYS A 238 11.25 -5.47 8.95
CA LYS A 238 10.26 -5.99 7.99
C LYS A 238 10.91 -6.57 6.73
N GLY A 239 11.99 -5.93 6.26
CA GLY A 239 12.78 -6.49 5.16
C GLY A 239 13.32 -7.88 5.49
N LEU A 240 13.84 -8.08 6.71
CA LEU A 240 14.32 -9.40 7.16
C LEU A 240 13.19 -10.42 7.29
N VAL A 241 12.02 -10.03 7.81
CA VAL A 241 10.85 -10.92 7.90
C VAL A 241 10.40 -11.37 6.52
N ILE A 242 10.25 -10.44 5.56
CA ILE A 242 9.85 -10.75 4.18
C ILE A 242 10.89 -11.69 3.53
N ALA A 243 12.19 -11.38 3.65
CA ALA A 243 13.25 -12.20 3.10
C ALA A 243 13.27 -13.62 3.71
N GLY A 244 13.08 -13.73 5.03
CA GLY A 244 13.00 -15.01 5.72
C GLY A 244 11.83 -15.87 5.25
N LEU A 245 10.63 -15.27 5.12
CA LEU A 245 9.43 -15.98 4.65
C LEU A 245 9.54 -16.39 3.17
N MET A 246 10.14 -15.54 2.33
CA MET A 246 10.47 -15.91 0.95
C MET A 246 11.47 -17.07 0.90
N GLY A 247 12.48 -17.07 1.78
CA GLY A 247 13.46 -18.15 1.90
C GLY A 247 12.81 -19.48 2.31
N ILE A 248 11.88 -19.47 3.26
CA ILE A 248 11.10 -20.66 3.66
C ILE A 248 10.24 -21.15 2.50
N GLY A 249 9.55 -20.26 1.79
CA GLY A 249 8.76 -20.61 0.62
C GLY A 249 9.60 -21.22 -0.51
N TRP A 250 10.77 -20.66 -0.75
CA TRP A 250 11.72 -21.23 -1.71
C TRP A 250 12.15 -22.64 -1.28
N TRP A 251 12.55 -22.83 -0.02
CA TRP A 251 12.88 -24.15 0.49
C TRP A 251 11.70 -25.13 0.36
N ALA A 252 10.49 -24.72 0.71
CA ALA A 252 9.29 -25.56 0.58
C ALA A 252 9.01 -25.95 -0.89
N SER A 253 9.31 -25.09 -1.86
CA SER A 253 9.13 -25.40 -3.29
C SER A 253 10.01 -26.56 -3.74
N THR A 254 11.21 -26.72 -3.16
CA THR A 254 12.14 -27.80 -3.51
C THR A 254 11.69 -29.18 -3.00
N LEU A 255 10.78 -29.22 -2.01
CA LEU A 255 10.31 -30.47 -1.42
C LEU A 255 9.19 -31.17 -2.23
N SER A 256 8.47 -30.43 -3.07
CA SER A 256 7.22 -30.89 -3.68
C SER A 256 7.37 -31.62 -5.00
N GLY A 257 8.54 -31.62 -5.61
CA GLY A 257 8.70 -32.05 -7.01
C GLY A 257 7.97 -31.11 -8.03
N ALA A 258 7.10 -30.22 -7.56
CA ALA A 258 6.47 -29.19 -8.40
C ALA A 258 7.52 -28.26 -8.99
N ASP A 259 8.56 -27.99 -8.23
CA ASP A 259 9.73 -27.23 -8.67
C ASP A 259 10.38 -27.89 -9.89
N ALA A 260 10.64 -29.19 -9.81
CA ALA A 260 11.22 -29.95 -10.92
C ALA A 260 10.29 -30.02 -12.15
N GLU A 261 8.98 -30.13 -11.96
CA GLU A 261 8.02 -30.20 -13.07
C GLU A 261 7.83 -28.82 -13.75
N ILE A 262 7.65 -27.76 -12.97
CA ILE A 262 7.54 -26.39 -13.49
C ILE A 262 8.90 -25.94 -14.07
N ALA A 263 10.02 -26.41 -13.50
CA ALA A 263 11.37 -26.10 -13.94
C ALA A 263 11.83 -26.90 -15.18
N LYS A 264 11.08 -27.91 -15.65
CA LYS A 264 11.46 -28.69 -16.86
C LYS A 264 11.72 -27.78 -18.07
N THR A 265 10.88 -26.79 -18.25
CA THR A 265 11.03 -25.82 -19.35
C THR A 265 11.99 -24.68 -18.98
N TYR A 266 11.95 -24.21 -17.72
CA TYR A 266 12.76 -23.10 -17.24
C TYR A 266 13.24 -23.36 -15.81
N SER A 267 14.54 -23.54 -15.61
CA SER A 267 15.14 -23.93 -14.31
C SER A 267 14.85 -22.98 -13.13
N PHE A 268 14.49 -21.72 -13.38
CA PHE A 268 14.15 -20.73 -12.36
C PHE A 268 12.64 -20.63 -12.08
N ALA A 269 11.80 -21.35 -12.83
CA ALA A 269 10.36 -21.14 -12.79
C ALA A 269 9.72 -21.63 -11.48
N GLY A 270 10.22 -22.69 -10.88
CA GLY A 270 9.71 -23.23 -9.62
C GLY A 270 9.81 -22.24 -8.45
N PRO A 271 11.00 -21.73 -8.10
CA PRO A 271 11.17 -20.73 -7.06
C PRO A 271 10.33 -19.46 -7.29
N ILE A 272 10.21 -19.02 -8.54
CA ILE A 272 9.42 -17.82 -8.88
C ILE A 272 7.93 -18.06 -8.69
N PHE A 273 7.44 -19.25 -9.04
CA PHE A 273 6.06 -19.63 -8.77
C PHE A 273 5.78 -19.63 -7.25
N ALA A 274 6.72 -20.16 -6.45
CA ALA A 274 6.63 -20.11 -5.00
C ALA A 274 6.56 -18.67 -4.47
N PHE A 275 7.37 -17.74 -4.97
CA PHE A 275 7.29 -16.34 -4.58
C PHE A 275 5.94 -15.71 -4.96
N GLY A 276 5.42 -16.01 -6.14
CA GLY A 276 4.08 -15.60 -6.55
C GLY A 276 2.98 -16.13 -5.62
N LEU A 277 3.10 -17.40 -5.17
CA LEU A 277 2.17 -17.99 -4.22
C LEU A 277 2.29 -17.40 -2.82
N ILE A 278 3.48 -16.98 -2.39
CA ILE A 278 3.65 -16.23 -1.14
C ILE A 278 2.91 -14.88 -1.25
N ALA A 279 3.10 -14.13 -2.34
CA ALA A 279 2.36 -12.89 -2.59
C ALA A 279 0.85 -13.13 -2.60
N PHE A 280 0.41 -14.22 -3.18
CA PHE A 280 -0.99 -14.64 -3.17
C PHE A 280 -1.49 -14.92 -1.75
N GLY A 281 -0.67 -15.58 -0.94
CA GLY A 281 -0.95 -15.89 0.46
C GLY A 281 -0.98 -14.68 1.40
N PHE A 282 -0.18 -13.63 1.16
CA PHE A 282 -0.28 -12.36 1.90
C PHE A 282 -1.71 -11.82 1.93
N LEU A 283 -2.44 -12.05 0.84
CA LEU A 283 -3.84 -11.67 0.72
C LEU A 283 -4.81 -12.79 1.09
N GLY A 284 -4.33 -13.83 1.80
CA GLY A 284 -5.20 -14.87 2.38
C GLY A 284 -6.30 -14.29 3.27
N MET A 285 -6.10 -13.07 3.76
CA MET A 285 -7.07 -12.28 4.51
C MET A 285 -7.28 -10.89 3.90
N GLY A 286 -7.19 -10.76 2.56
CA GLY A 286 -7.29 -9.48 1.85
C GLY A 286 -8.48 -8.61 2.26
N PRO A 287 -9.72 -9.12 2.27
CA PRO A 287 -10.88 -8.33 2.72
C PRO A 287 -10.76 -7.83 4.16
N VAL A 288 -10.18 -8.63 5.06
CA VAL A 288 -9.93 -8.21 6.46
C VAL A 288 -8.85 -7.13 6.51
N THR A 289 -7.77 -7.28 5.74
CA THR A 289 -6.70 -6.26 5.67
C THR A 289 -7.25 -4.91 5.19
N ILE A 290 -8.13 -4.92 4.18
CA ILE A 290 -8.81 -3.72 3.69
C ILE A 290 -9.73 -3.13 4.78
N ALA A 291 -10.51 -3.98 5.47
CA ALA A 291 -11.43 -3.53 6.50
C ALA A 291 -10.73 -2.87 7.70
N VAL A 292 -9.61 -3.44 8.15
CA VAL A 292 -8.84 -2.86 9.27
C VAL A 292 -8.10 -1.58 8.88
N ASP A 293 -7.70 -1.42 7.61
CA ASP A 293 -7.16 -0.16 7.08
C ASP A 293 -8.24 0.93 7.08
N SER A 294 -9.43 0.61 6.58
CA SER A 294 -10.57 1.54 6.51
C SER A 294 -11.18 1.86 7.88
N PHE A 295 -10.87 1.11 8.93
CA PHE A 295 -11.29 1.42 10.30
C PHE A 295 -10.73 2.76 10.78
N GLY A 296 -9.48 3.11 10.41
CA GLY A 296 -8.87 4.38 10.79
C GLY A 296 -9.69 5.60 10.37
N PRO A 297 -9.95 5.83 9.08
CA PRO A 297 -10.75 6.97 8.63
C PRO A 297 -12.19 6.99 9.19
N VAL A 298 -12.76 5.82 9.50
CA VAL A 298 -14.10 5.76 10.12
C VAL A 298 -14.07 6.29 11.55
N THR A 299 -13.05 5.92 12.33
CA THR A 299 -12.92 6.37 13.73
C THR A 299 -12.51 7.84 13.80
N ASP A 300 -11.63 8.29 12.93
CA ASP A 300 -11.21 9.68 12.79
C ASP A 300 -12.43 10.57 12.47
N ASN A 301 -13.17 10.26 11.42
CA ASN A 301 -14.40 10.98 11.08
C ASN A 301 -15.47 10.91 12.17
N ALA A 302 -15.58 9.81 12.90
CA ALA A 302 -16.54 9.72 14.02
C ALA A 302 -16.17 10.70 15.14
N GLN A 303 -14.89 10.85 15.45
CA GLN A 303 -14.39 11.85 16.37
C GLN A 303 -14.66 13.27 15.86
N SER A 304 -14.28 13.59 14.62
CA SER A 304 -14.46 14.90 14.02
C SER A 304 -15.92 15.33 13.95
N VAL A 305 -16.83 14.43 13.56
CA VAL A 305 -18.29 14.71 13.54
C VAL A 305 -18.83 14.97 14.95
N TYR A 306 -18.37 14.20 15.95
CA TYR A 306 -18.74 14.43 17.34
C TYR A 306 -18.32 15.82 17.82
N GLU A 307 -17.07 16.21 17.58
CA GLU A 307 -16.53 17.51 18.01
C GLU A 307 -17.19 18.68 17.25
N LEU A 308 -17.37 18.56 15.92
CA LEU A 308 -18.08 19.56 15.11
C LEU A 308 -19.54 19.78 15.56
N SER A 309 -20.23 18.72 15.98
CA SER A 309 -21.63 18.80 16.37
C SER A 309 -21.86 19.61 17.62
N ARG A 310 -20.86 19.73 18.51
CA ARG A 310 -20.96 20.32 19.84
C ARG A 310 -22.21 19.85 20.60
N ILE A 311 -22.55 18.58 20.41
CA ILE A 311 -23.80 18.00 20.91
C ILE A 311 -23.98 18.20 22.42
N GLU A 312 -22.90 18.13 23.18
CA GLU A 312 -22.88 18.32 24.64
C GLU A 312 -23.31 19.72 25.09
N ALA A 313 -23.13 20.74 24.22
CA ALA A 313 -23.48 22.13 24.49
C ALA A 313 -24.92 22.49 24.06
N GLN A 314 -25.63 21.58 23.39
CA GLN A 314 -27.00 21.84 22.92
C GLN A 314 -28.01 21.82 24.09
N PRO A 315 -28.82 22.89 24.25
CA PRO A 315 -29.81 22.95 25.32
C PRO A 315 -30.84 21.80 25.20
N GLY A 316 -31.08 21.07 26.29
CA GLY A 316 -32.09 20.00 26.34
C GLY A 316 -31.68 18.68 25.71
N ILE A 317 -30.45 18.55 25.21
CA ILE A 317 -30.01 17.34 24.50
C ILE A 317 -29.98 16.08 25.41
N ARG A 318 -29.68 16.24 26.73
CA ARG A 318 -29.66 15.11 27.67
C ARG A 318 -31.06 14.51 27.86
N GLU A 319 -32.06 15.37 28.00
CA GLU A 319 -33.46 14.95 28.11
C GLU A 319 -33.97 14.34 26.80
N GLU A 320 -33.54 14.87 25.67
CA GLU A 320 -33.90 14.34 24.36
C GLU A 320 -33.31 12.93 24.17
N ILE A 321 -32.03 12.73 24.42
CA ILE A 321 -31.37 11.42 24.33
C ILE A 321 -32.03 10.42 25.29
N LYS A 322 -32.31 10.85 26.52
CA LYS A 322 -32.98 9.98 27.50
C LYS A 322 -34.37 9.57 27.05
N ARG A 323 -35.13 10.50 26.45
CA ARG A 323 -36.46 10.26 25.92
C ARG A 323 -36.45 9.32 24.71
N ASP A 324 -35.56 9.56 23.76
CA ASP A 324 -35.57 8.91 22.46
C ASP A 324 -34.79 7.58 22.45
N PHE A 325 -33.75 7.46 23.28
CA PHE A 325 -32.88 6.29 23.32
C PHE A 325 -32.85 5.56 24.66
N GLY A 326 -33.42 6.14 25.74
CA GLY A 326 -33.63 5.47 27.03
C GLY A 326 -32.39 5.40 27.93
N PHE A 327 -31.31 6.14 27.66
CA PHE A 327 -30.12 6.20 28.51
C PHE A 327 -29.70 7.64 28.82
N ASP A 328 -29.00 7.82 29.95
CA ASP A 328 -28.37 9.10 30.30
C ASP A 328 -27.00 9.20 29.57
N PRO A 329 -26.77 10.22 28.74
CA PRO A 329 -25.51 10.32 27.96
C PRO A 329 -24.34 10.69 28.88
N ASP A 330 -23.22 9.98 28.69
CA ASP A 330 -21.90 10.29 29.23
C ASP A 330 -21.04 10.87 28.10
N PHE A 331 -21.09 12.18 27.89
CA PHE A 331 -20.38 12.85 26.80
C PHE A 331 -18.86 12.79 26.95
N ASP A 332 -18.33 12.90 28.18
CA ASP A 332 -16.88 12.80 28.43
C ASP A 332 -16.37 11.39 28.15
N GLY A 333 -17.12 10.37 28.58
CA GLY A 333 -16.83 8.97 28.29
C GLY A 333 -16.90 8.67 26.79
N ALA A 334 -17.91 9.19 26.10
CA ALA A 334 -18.06 9.04 24.65
C ALA A 334 -16.88 9.66 23.88
N LYS A 335 -16.52 10.89 24.23
CA LYS A 335 -15.37 11.59 23.64
C LYS A 335 -14.07 10.80 23.84
N HIS A 336 -13.80 10.38 25.05
CA HIS A 336 -12.60 9.59 25.38
C HIS A 336 -12.55 8.27 24.62
N THR A 337 -13.68 7.59 24.43
CA THR A 337 -13.76 6.35 23.67
C THR A 337 -13.52 6.58 22.18
N LEU A 338 -14.05 7.68 21.61
CA LEU A 338 -13.80 8.06 20.22
C LEU A 338 -12.30 8.38 19.99
N GLU A 339 -11.70 9.16 20.88
CA GLU A 339 -10.26 9.50 20.80
C GLU A 339 -9.37 8.24 20.89
N LYS A 340 -9.69 7.28 21.76
CA LYS A 340 -8.99 5.99 21.81
C LYS A 340 -9.22 5.14 20.56
N GLY A 341 -10.44 5.13 20.04
CA GLY A 341 -10.79 4.46 18.79
C GLY A 341 -9.98 4.99 17.62
N ASP A 342 -9.79 6.29 17.52
CA ASP A 342 -8.96 6.94 16.51
C ASP A 342 -7.48 6.55 16.65
N GLY A 343 -6.91 6.55 17.85
CA GLY A 343 -5.55 6.04 18.10
C GLY A 343 -5.36 4.58 17.65
N ALA A 344 -6.35 3.70 17.92
CA ALA A 344 -6.35 2.33 17.40
C ALA A 344 -6.46 2.31 15.87
N GLY A 345 -7.30 3.16 15.30
CA GLY A 345 -7.45 3.34 13.86
C GLY A 345 -6.13 3.70 13.17
N ASN A 346 -5.40 4.65 13.72
CA ASN A 346 -4.07 5.06 13.23
C ASN A 346 -3.05 3.91 13.29
N THR A 347 -3.07 3.10 14.34
CA THR A 347 -2.24 1.90 14.44
C THR A 347 -2.52 0.92 13.29
N PHE A 348 -3.80 0.60 13.03
CA PHE A 348 -4.17 -0.35 11.98
C PHE A 348 -3.99 0.21 10.57
N LYS A 349 -4.26 1.49 10.34
CA LYS A 349 -3.92 2.21 9.11
C LYS A 349 -2.41 2.10 8.79
N ALA A 350 -1.55 2.17 9.81
CA ALA A 350 -0.13 1.94 9.65
C ALA A 350 0.25 0.47 9.42
N THR A 351 -0.53 -0.50 9.96
CA THR A 351 -0.21 -1.94 9.86
C THR A 351 -0.59 -2.55 8.52
N ALA A 352 -1.68 -2.12 7.90
CA ALA A 352 -2.17 -2.67 6.62
C ALA A 352 -1.26 -2.29 5.44
N LYS A 353 -0.72 -1.08 5.44
CA LYS A 353 0.13 -0.56 4.35
C LYS A 353 1.37 -1.41 4.06
N PRO A 354 2.20 -1.84 5.04
CA PRO A 354 3.32 -2.74 4.79
C PRO A 354 2.93 -4.13 4.27
N VAL A 355 1.75 -4.63 4.61
CA VAL A 355 1.23 -5.89 4.06
C VAL A 355 0.92 -5.73 2.59
N LEU A 356 0.21 -4.67 2.21
CA LEU A 356 -0.16 -4.39 0.82
C LEU A 356 1.06 -4.14 -0.06
N ILE A 357 2.03 -3.32 0.41
CA ILE A 357 3.25 -3.06 -0.37
C ILE A 357 4.15 -4.29 -0.47
N GLY A 358 4.28 -5.08 0.61
CA GLY A 358 4.97 -6.37 0.58
C GLY A 358 4.39 -7.32 -0.45
N THR A 359 3.05 -7.41 -0.50
CA THR A 359 2.33 -8.19 -1.52
C THR A 359 2.62 -7.69 -2.92
N ALA A 360 2.58 -6.36 -3.14
CA ALA A 360 2.83 -5.77 -4.45
C ALA A 360 4.24 -6.08 -4.95
N VAL A 361 5.25 -5.98 -4.09
CA VAL A 361 6.64 -6.22 -4.46
C VAL A 361 6.93 -7.68 -4.71
N VAL A 362 6.48 -8.58 -3.82
CA VAL A 362 6.64 -10.03 -4.03
C VAL A 362 5.85 -10.49 -5.26
N GLY A 363 4.65 -9.93 -5.51
CA GLY A 363 3.88 -10.16 -6.73
C GLY A 363 4.55 -9.58 -7.98
N ALA A 364 5.18 -8.41 -7.88
CA ALA A 364 5.91 -7.78 -8.98
C ALA A 364 7.07 -8.66 -9.46
N THR A 365 7.72 -9.43 -8.59
CA THR A 365 8.77 -10.38 -9.01
C THR A 365 8.22 -11.38 -10.02
N THR A 366 7.03 -11.94 -9.81
CA THR A 366 6.38 -12.87 -10.74
C THR A 366 6.11 -12.22 -12.10
N MET A 367 5.71 -10.94 -12.12
CA MET A 367 5.49 -10.18 -13.36
C MET A 367 6.79 -9.89 -14.10
N VAL A 368 7.85 -9.51 -13.38
CA VAL A 368 9.19 -9.30 -13.97
C VAL A 368 9.68 -10.59 -14.63
N PHE A 369 9.50 -11.73 -13.96
CA PHE A 369 9.87 -13.01 -14.55
C PHE A 369 8.97 -13.42 -15.74
N SER A 370 7.70 -13.01 -15.75
CA SER A 370 6.86 -13.17 -16.95
C SER A 370 7.41 -12.39 -18.15
N ILE A 371 7.98 -11.21 -17.93
CA ILE A 371 8.70 -10.44 -18.97
C ILE A 371 9.94 -11.23 -19.45
N ILE A 372 10.70 -11.81 -18.54
CA ILE A 372 11.86 -12.64 -18.87
C ILE A 372 11.46 -13.86 -19.72
N LEU A 373 10.36 -14.52 -19.38
CA LEU A 373 9.82 -15.62 -20.17
C LEU A 373 9.40 -15.18 -21.56
N GLU A 374 8.77 -14.04 -21.70
CA GLU A 374 8.41 -13.47 -23.01
C GLU A 374 9.66 -13.16 -23.87
N LEU A 375 10.73 -12.66 -23.25
CA LEU A 375 12.04 -12.48 -23.91
C LEU A 375 12.66 -13.80 -24.38
N ILE A 376 12.61 -14.84 -23.54
CA ILE A 376 13.11 -16.17 -23.90
C ILE A 376 12.32 -16.73 -25.07
N LYS A 377 10.98 -16.66 -25.02
CA LYS A 377 10.10 -17.10 -26.10
C LYS A 377 10.38 -16.38 -27.41
N ALA A 378 10.51 -15.06 -27.38
CA ALA A 378 10.82 -14.26 -28.55
C ALA A 378 12.20 -14.60 -29.15
N ASN A 379 13.21 -14.80 -28.31
CA ASN A 379 14.54 -15.18 -28.77
C ASN A 379 14.59 -16.64 -29.27
N SER A 380 13.87 -17.57 -28.65
CA SER A 380 13.80 -18.97 -29.14
C SER A 380 13.16 -19.09 -30.51
N ALA A 381 12.16 -18.25 -30.81
CA ALA A 381 11.51 -18.21 -32.12
C ALA A 381 12.46 -17.78 -33.27
N LYS A 382 13.57 -17.11 -32.95
CA LYS A 382 14.59 -16.72 -33.92
C LYS A 382 15.62 -17.82 -34.22
N LEU A 383 15.68 -18.86 -33.39
CA LEU A 383 16.64 -19.97 -33.50
C LEU A 383 16.06 -21.06 -34.42
N THR A 384 16.18 -20.83 -35.75
CA THR A 384 15.72 -21.77 -36.76
C THR A 384 16.66 -22.98 -36.85
N GLY A 385 16.09 -24.18 -37.06
CA GLY A 385 16.86 -25.41 -37.25
C GLY A 385 17.18 -26.21 -35.97
N LEU A 386 16.75 -25.75 -34.80
CA LEU A 386 16.82 -26.45 -33.52
C LEU A 386 15.47 -27.07 -33.17
N ALA A 387 15.50 -28.18 -32.42
CA ALA A 387 14.30 -28.66 -31.76
C ALA A 387 13.77 -27.61 -30.78
N PRO A 388 12.45 -27.47 -30.57
CA PRO A 388 11.86 -26.43 -29.73
C PRO A 388 12.49 -26.33 -28.33
N GLU A 389 12.74 -27.47 -27.68
CA GLU A 389 13.36 -27.54 -26.36
C GLU A 389 14.80 -27.00 -26.36
N ALA A 390 15.60 -27.39 -27.36
CA ALA A 390 16.96 -26.92 -27.51
C ALA A 390 17.01 -25.39 -27.80
N ALA A 391 16.08 -24.89 -28.60
CA ALA A 391 15.95 -23.47 -28.89
C ALA A 391 15.59 -22.66 -27.63
N ILE A 392 14.66 -23.14 -26.82
CA ILE A 392 14.27 -22.54 -25.54
C ILE A 392 15.46 -22.56 -24.57
N ALA A 393 16.15 -23.68 -24.42
CA ALA A 393 17.29 -23.79 -23.51
C ALA A 393 18.44 -22.83 -23.90
N GLN A 394 18.75 -22.75 -25.20
CA GLN A 394 19.77 -21.83 -25.71
C GLN A 394 19.35 -20.36 -25.53
N ALA A 395 18.11 -20.00 -25.86
CA ALA A 395 17.58 -18.65 -25.67
C ALA A 395 17.54 -18.29 -24.18
N GLY A 396 17.13 -19.23 -23.31
CA GLY A 396 17.12 -19.04 -21.86
C GLY A 396 18.49 -18.70 -21.29
N LYS A 397 19.53 -19.44 -21.71
CA LYS A 397 20.91 -19.15 -21.30
C LYS A 397 21.34 -17.75 -21.75
N ALA A 398 21.11 -17.39 -22.99
CA ALA A 398 21.49 -16.08 -23.54
C ALA A 398 20.74 -14.92 -22.86
N VAL A 399 19.46 -15.10 -22.51
CA VAL A 399 18.67 -14.09 -21.79
C VAL A 399 19.17 -13.93 -20.35
N VAL A 400 19.44 -15.05 -19.64
CA VAL A 400 19.95 -15.01 -18.26
C VAL A 400 21.33 -14.35 -18.19
N GLU A 401 22.22 -14.60 -19.15
CA GLU A 401 23.51 -13.92 -19.24
C GLU A 401 23.36 -12.40 -19.35
N LYS A 402 22.40 -11.91 -20.15
CA LYS A 402 22.09 -10.49 -20.29
C LYS A 402 21.36 -9.86 -19.09
N LEU A 403 20.85 -10.67 -18.18
CA LEU A 403 20.24 -10.22 -16.93
C LEU A 403 21.26 -10.09 -15.77
N SER A 404 22.53 -10.31 -16.06
CA SER A 404 23.60 -10.14 -15.08
C SER A 404 23.69 -8.70 -14.60
N ILE A 405 23.97 -8.52 -13.31
CA ILE A 405 24.17 -7.19 -12.70
C ILE A 405 25.37 -6.43 -13.29
N VAL A 406 26.30 -7.13 -13.95
CA VAL A 406 27.45 -6.51 -14.63
C VAL A 406 27.09 -6.00 -16.03
N GLU A 407 25.92 -6.33 -16.55
CA GLU A 407 25.44 -5.79 -17.82
C GLU A 407 25.05 -4.32 -17.67
N PRO A 408 25.60 -3.41 -18.52
CA PRO A 408 25.32 -1.98 -18.39
C PRO A 408 23.82 -1.63 -18.45
N ALA A 409 23.04 -2.34 -19.25
CA ALA A 409 21.61 -2.13 -19.37
C ALA A 409 20.90 -2.33 -18.02
N ILE A 410 21.21 -3.41 -17.30
CA ILE A 410 20.64 -3.70 -15.99
C ILE A 410 21.05 -2.63 -14.98
N LEU A 411 22.35 -2.27 -14.90
CA LEU A 411 22.83 -1.24 -13.98
C LEU A 411 22.15 0.11 -14.19
N LEU A 412 22.04 0.54 -15.46
CA LEU A 412 21.36 1.79 -15.79
C LEU A 412 19.87 1.72 -15.44
N GLY A 413 19.23 0.58 -15.69
CA GLY A 413 17.85 0.34 -15.28
C GLY A 413 17.67 0.46 -13.76
N LEU A 414 18.55 -0.15 -12.97
CA LEU A 414 18.53 -0.06 -11.51
C LEU A 414 18.67 1.39 -11.02
N LEU A 415 19.59 2.16 -11.60
CA LEU A 415 19.79 3.57 -11.23
C LEU A 415 18.56 4.43 -11.56
N ILE A 416 18.00 4.28 -12.76
CA ILE A 416 16.84 5.05 -13.18
C ILE A 416 15.61 4.67 -12.35
N GLY A 417 15.38 3.37 -12.10
CA GLY A 417 14.25 2.91 -11.28
C GLY A 417 14.32 3.44 -9.85
N GLY A 418 15.49 3.39 -9.21
CA GLY A 418 15.70 3.99 -7.91
C GLY A 418 15.45 5.50 -7.92
N SER A 419 15.98 6.21 -8.92
CA SER A 419 15.77 7.66 -9.07
C SER A 419 14.29 8.01 -9.22
N VAL A 420 13.51 7.20 -9.94
CA VAL A 420 12.07 7.43 -10.13
C VAL A 420 11.30 7.28 -8.81
N ILE A 421 11.67 6.36 -7.92
CA ILE A 421 11.04 6.24 -6.59
C ILE A 421 11.28 7.51 -5.76
N TYR A 422 12.51 8.03 -5.72
CA TYR A 422 12.80 9.27 -5.00
C TYR A 422 12.13 10.49 -5.64
N TRP A 423 12.12 10.56 -6.98
CA TRP A 423 11.33 11.58 -7.66
C TRP A 423 9.85 11.50 -7.30
N PHE A 424 9.26 10.30 -7.31
CA PHE A 424 7.85 10.08 -7.00
C PHE A 424 7.49 10.60 -5.60
N THR A 425 8.26 10.20 -4.59
CA THR A 425 8.02 10.62 -3.21
C THR A 425 8.19 12.14 -3.04
N GLY A 426 9.20 12.72 -3.71
CA GLY A 426 9.40 14.17 -3.72
C GLY A 426 8.28 14.92 -4.41
N ALA A 427 7.79 14.43 -5.55
CA ALA A 427 6.69 15.07 -6.29
C ALA A 427 5.35 14.97 -5.54
N ALA A 428 5.07 13.84 -4.90
CA ALA A 428 3.88 13.65 -4.08
C ALA A 428 3.89 14.60 -2.87
N THR A 429 5.00 14.64 -2.13
CA THR A 429 5.17 15.57 -1.01
C THR A 429 5.10 17.04 -1.46
N GLN A 430 5.71 17.39 -2.61
CA GLN A 430 5.65 18.75 -3.16
C GLN A 430 4.21 19.19 -3.46
N ALA A 431 3.40 18.28 -4.01
CA ALA A 431 2.00 18.56 -4.30
C ALA A 431 1.20 18.86 -3.02
N VAL A 432 1.42 18.06 -1.97
CA VAL A 432 0.80 18.27 -0.65
C VAL A 432 1.25 19.60 -0.04
N VAL A 433 2.56 19.84 0.05
CA VAL A 433 3.12 21.06 0.68
C VAL A 433 2.62 22.33 -0.01
N THR A 434 2.60 22.33 -1.35
CA THR A 434 2.14 23.51 -2.11
C THR A 434 0.63 23.74 -1.96
N GLY A 435 -0.15 22.66 -1.96
CA GLY A 435 -1.59 22.73 -1.73
C GLY A 435 -1.91 23.20 -0.30
N ALA A 436 -1.24 22.61 0.69
CA ALA A 436 -1.39 22.98 2.10
C ALA A 436 -1.01 24.45 2.34
N TYR A 437 0.08 24.93 1.73
CA TYR A 437 0.40 26.37 1.75
C TYR A 437 -0.76 27.21 1.22
N GLY A 438 -1.37 26.83 0.10
CA GLY A 438 -2.52 27.52 -0.46
C GLY A 438 -3.72 27.54 0.48
N ALA A 439 -4.05 26.38 1.08
CA ALA A 439 -5.13 26.24 2.05
C ALA A 439 -4.87 27.09 3.31
N VAL A 440 -3.69 27.00 3.90
CA VAL A 440 -3.28 27.78 5.08
C VAL A 440 -3.36 29.28 4.83
N VAL A 441 -2.86 29.77 3.68
CA VAL A 441 -2.94 31.20 3.33
C VAL A 441 -4.39 31.66 3.21
N PHE A 442 -5.24 30.83 2.59
CA PHE A 442 -6.67 31.13 2.47
C PHE A 442 -7.35 31.16 3.84
N ILE A 443 -7.17 30.11 4.66
CA ILE A 443 -7.79 30.00 5.98
C ILE A 443 -7.36 31.18 6.86
N LYS A 444 -6.05 31.47 6.96
CA LYS A 444 -5.54 32.59 7.75
C LYS A 444 -6.15 33.94 7.36
N LYS A 445 -6.48 34.13 6.10
CA LYS A 445 -7.05 35.40 5.60
C LYS A 445 -8.54 35.52 5.90
N ASN A 446 -9.27 34.40 5.92
CA ASN A 446 -10.73 34.42 5.94
C ASN A 446 -11.33 33.93 7.26
N ILE A 447 -10.55 33.26 8.12
CA ILE A 447 -11.04 32.77 9.42
C ILE A 447 -11.52 33.93 10.29
N ASN A 448 -12.72 33.80 10.88
CA ASN A 448 -13.29 34.77 11.79
C ASN A 448 -13.54 34.11 13.16
N LEU A 449 -12.68 34.43 14.11
CA LEU A 449 -12.73 33.88 15.47
C LEU A 449 -13.91 34.38 16.31
N ASP A 450 -14.57 35.47 15.91
CA ASP A 450 -15.73 36.02 16.60
C ASP A 450 -17.04 35.32 16.25
N LYS A 451 -17.05 34.55 15.13
CA LYS A 451 -18.20 33.74 14.73
C LYS A 451 -18.19 32.38 15.44
N ALA A 452 -19.36 31.78 15.58
CA ALA A 452 -19.49 30.45 16.18
C ALA A 452 -18.94 29.33 15.25
N GLU A 453 -19.03 29.53 13.92
CA GLU A 453 -18.65 28.58 12.88
C GLU A 453 -18.13 29.29 11.62
N ALA A 454 -17.37 28.57 10.80
CA ALA A 454 -16.94 29.02 9.49
C ALA A 454 -18.12 29.12 8.51
N SER A 455 -17.99 29.95 7.48
CA SER A 455 -19.01 29.98 6.42
C SER A 455 -18.91 28.75 5.51
N ILE A 456 -20.05 28.31 4.99
CA ILE A 456 -20.11 27.18 4.02
C ILE A 456 -19.29 27.52 2.76
N GLU A 457 -19.27 28.79 2.36
CA GLU A 457 -18.52 29.28 1.22
C GLU A 457 -17.01 29.13 1.44
N ASP A 458 -16.52 29.46 2.63
CA ASP A 458 -15.10 29.30 2.98
C ASP A 458 -14.70 27.81 3.02
N ALA A 459 -15.54 26.96 3.60
CA ALA A 459 -15.32 25.51 3.60
C ALA A 459 -15.26 24.92 2.17
N LYS A 460 -16.20 25.31 1.30
CA LYS A 460 -16.20 24.91 -0.12
C LYS A 460 -14.95 25.40 -0.85
N GLU A 461 -14.46 26.59 -0.54
CA GLU A 461 -13.25 27.10 -1.19
C GLU A 461 -12.00 26.32 -0.75
N VAL A 462 -11.89 25.91 0.52
CA VAL A 462 -10.81 25.01 0.97
C VAL A 462 -10.88 23.68 0.21
N VAL A 463 -12.06 23.04 0.11
CA VAL A 463 -12.26 21.81 -0.68
C VAL A 463 -11.84 22.02 -2.13
N ARG A 464 -12.17 23.18 -2.73
CA ARG A 464 -11.76 23.52 -4.10
C ARG A 464 -10.24 23.61 -4.24
N ILE A 465 -9.57 24.24 -3.29
CA ILE A 465 -8.09 24.36 -3.26
C ILE A 465 -7.49 22.94 -3.20
N CYS A 466 -7.93 22.10 -2.26
CA CYS A 466 -7.47 20.72 -2.13
C CYS A 466 -7.64 19.95 -3.44
N THR A 467 -8.83 20.03 -4.05
CA THR A 467 -9.15 19.36 -5.33
C THR A 467 -8.22 19.77 -6.46
N VAL A 468 -8.01 21.07 -6.65
CA VAL A 468 -7.19 21.60 -7.75
C VAL A 468 -5.73 21.14 -7.63
N TYR A 469 -5.15 21.18 -6.42
CA TYR A 469 -3.78 20.75 -6.22
C TYR A 469 -3.63 19.24 -6.30
N ALA A 470 -4.61 18.47 -5.78
CA ALA A 470 -4.64 17.02 -5.90
C ALA A 470 -4.69 16.57 -7.36
N GLN A 471 -5.55 17.15 -8.17
CA GLN A 471 -5.64 16.85 -9.60
C GLN A 471 -4.36 17.21 -10.37
N LYS A 472 -3.74 18.36 -10.07
CA LYS A 472 -2.46 18.75 -10.68
C LYS A 472 -1.33 17.79 -10.30
N GLY A 473 -1.22 17.44 -9.02
CA GLY A 473 -0.24 16.49 -8.51
C GLY A 473 -0.41 15.12 -9.14
N MET A 474 -1.62 14.58 -9.09
CA MET A 474 -1.99 13.31 -9.70
C MET A 474 -1.65 13.26 -11.19
N THR A 475 -2.05 14.29 -11.95
CA THR A 475 -1.76 14.33 -13.39
C THR A 475 -0.27 14.30 -13.68
N ASN A 476 0.54 15.10 -12.95
CA ASN A 476 1.99 15.11 -13.15
C ASN A 476 2.62 13.74 -12.87
N ILE A 477 2.28 13.16 -11.72
CA ILE A 477 2.85 11.89 -11.27
C ILE A 477 2.44 10.76 -12.21
N PHE A 478 1.14 10.67 -12.52
CA PHE A 478 0.61 9.61 -13.37
C PHE A 478 1.21 9.64 -14.78
N MET A 479 1.33 10.82 -15.39
CA MET A 479 1.90 10.96 -16.73
C MET A 479 3.37 10.51 -16.79
N VAL A 480 4.16 10.80 -15.76
CA VAL A 480 5.55 10.30 -15.70
C VAL A 480 5.59 8.78 -15.63
N VAL A 481 4.81 8.19 -14.72
CA VAL A 481 4.76 6.74 -14.54
C VAL A 481 4.30 6.06 -15.82
N PHE A 482 3.25 6.58 -16.46
CA PHE A 482 2.71 6.06 -17.70
C PHE A 482 3.72 6.11 -18.84
N PHE A 483 4.32 7.28 -19.11
CA PHE A 483 5.22 7.44 -20.24
C PHE A 483 6.58 6.78 -20.04
N PHE A 484 7.10 6.68 -18.81
CA PHE A 484 8.29 5.86 -18.55
C PHE A 484 7.98 4.37 -18.72
N SER A 485 6.86 3.88 -18.18
CA SER A 485 6.47 2.48 -18.36
C SER A 485 6.25 2.10 -19.82
N LEU A 486 5.72 3.03 -20.63
CA LEU A 486 5.55 2.84 -22.07
C LEU A 486 6.87 2.96 -22.83
N GLY A 487 7.66 4.00 -22.55
CA GLY A 487 8.79 4.39 -23.38
C GLY A 487 10.08 3.61 -23.14
N LEU A 488 10.40 3.29 -21.88
CA LEU A 488 11.67 2.67 -21.54
C LEU A 488 11.91 1.29 -22.18
N PRO A 489 10.90 0.39 -22.32
CA PRO A 489 11.07 -0.88 -23.02
C PRO A 489 11.50 -0.75 -24.48
N PHE A 490 11.18 0.36 -25.15
CA PHE A 490 11.55 0.60 -26.55
C PHE A 490 13.04 0.90 -26.74
N PHE A 491 13.74 1.35 -25.70
CA PHE A 491 15.21 1.45 -25.75
C PHE A 491 15.82 0.06 -25.65
N ASP A 492 15.57 -0.63 -24.55
CA ASP A 492 16.07 -1.98 -24.29
C ASP A 492 15.19 -2.69 -23.25
N PRO A 493 14.64 -3.89 -23.54
CA PRO A 493 13.85 -4.65 -22.59
C PRO A 493 14.62 -5.10 -21.33
N TYR A 494 15.94 -5.37 -21.43
CA TYR A 494 16.75 -5.76 -20.27
C TYR A 494 16.98 -4.57 -19.33
N PHE A 495 17.25 -3.39 -19.90
CA PHE A 495 17.27 -2.13 -19.15
C PHE A 495 15.96 -1.95 -18.36
N PHE A 496 14.83 -2.22 -19.02
CA PHE A 496 13.52 -2.09 -18.36
C PHE A 496 13.30 -3.12 -17.25
N VAL A 497 13.82 -4.34 -17.38
CA VAL A 497 13.81 -5.33 -16.29
C VAL A 497 14.58 -4.80 -15.08
N GLY A 498 15.77 -4.23 -15.26
CA GLY A 498 16.52 -3.58 -14.18
C GLY A 498 15.73 -2.44 -13.51
N TYR A 499 15.06 -1.61 -14.33
CA TYR A 499 14.19 -0.54 -13.86
C TYR A 499 13.04 -1.06 -12.99
N LEU A 500 12.35 -2.14 -13.39
CA LEU A 500 11.26 -2.74 -12.62
C LEU A 500 11.72 -3.34 -11.30
N ILE A 501 12.88 -4.02 -11.31
CA ILE A 501 13.49 -4.56 -10.08
C ILE A 501 13.76 -3.42 -9.09
N ALA A 502 14.38 -2.34 -9.54
CA ALA A 502 14.67 -1.20 -8.69
C ALA A 502 13.42 -0.52 -8.13
N ILE A 503 12.42 -0.25 -8.99
CA ILE A 503 11.13 0.31 -8.53
C ILE A 503 10.53 -0.55 -7.43
N SER A 504 10.55 -1.87 -7.57
CA SER A 504 9.99 -2.80 -6.59
C SER A 504 10.73 -2.72 -5.25
N PHE A 505 12.05 -2.89 -5.25
CA PHE A 505 12.83 -2.93 -4.01
C PHE A 505 12.96 -1.56 -3.33
N PHE A 506 13.32 -0.52 -4.07
CA PHE A 506 13.39 0.84 -3.50
C PHE A 506 12.01 1.31 -3.03
N GLY A 507 10.96 0.99 -3.81
CA GLY A 507 9.58 1.29 -3.44
C GLY A 507 9.15 0.61 -2.15
N LEU A 508 9.50 -0.67 -1.95
CA LEU A 508 9.21 -1.40 -0.72
C LEU A 508 9.78 -0.70 0.51
N PHE A 509 11.10 -0.49 0.52
CA PHE A 509 11.77 0.08 1.69
C PHE A 509 11.36 1.52 1.94
N GLN A 510 11.21 2.32 0.88
CA GLN A 510 10.76 3.70 0.98
C GLN A 510 9.33 3.78 1.54
N ALA A 511 8.42 2.95 1.06
CA ALA A 511 7.03 2.95 1.54
C ALA A 511 6.93 2.48 2.99
N ILE A 512 7.65 1.43 3.40
CA ILE A 512 7.65 0.95 4.79
C ILE A 512 8.23 2.01 5.73
N PHE A 513 9.35 2.62 5.36
CA PHE A 513 9.97 3.70 6.12
C PHE A 513 8.99 4.85 6.33
N MET A 514 8.40 5.37 5.25
CA MET A 514 7.52 6.53 5.31
C MET A 514 6.22 6.24 6.07
N ALA A 515 5.61 5.08 5.86
CA ALA A 515 4.37 4.70 6.55
C ALA A 515 4.59 4.60 8.06
N ASN A 516 5.69 4.02 8.50
CA ASN A 516 5.92 3.76 9.92
C ASN A 516 6.52 4.96 10.67
N ALA A 517 7.34 5.78 10.01
CA ALA A 517 7.75 7.07 10.56
C ALA A 517 6.51 7.96 10.80
N GLY A 518 5.65 8.07 9.78
CA GLY A 518 4.40 8.84 9.89
C GLY A 518 3.48 8.32 10.99
N GLY A 519 3.27 7.00 11.07
CA GLY A 519 2.45 6.39 12.12
C GLY A 519 3.03 6.57 13.53
N ALA A 520 4.35 6.61 13.69
CA ALA A 520 4.98 6.88 14.98
C ALA A 520 4.78 8.34 15.42
N TRP A 521 4.87 9.31 14.50
CA TRP A 521 4.62 10.72 14.81
C TRP A 521 3.16 10.98 15.17
N ASP A 522 2.23 10.44 14.39
CA ASP A 522 0.80 10.58 14.62
C ASP A 522 0.40 10.03 15.99
N ASN A 523 0.77 8.79 16.29
CA ASN A 523 0.47 8.21 17.59
C ASN A 523 1.25 8.85 18.77
N ALA A 524 2.37 9.51 18.51
CA ALA A 524 3.00 10.37 19.52
C ALA A 524 2.14 11.60 19.84
N LYS A 525 1.49 12.22 18.84
CA LYS A 525 0.48 13.27 19.04
C LYS A 525 -0.69 12.75 19.86
N LYS A 526 -1.25 11.58 19.50
CA LYS A 526 -2.37 10.97 20.23
C LYS A 526 -2.03 10.64 21.70
N ILE A 527 -0.83 10.17 22.01
CA ILE A 527 -0.40 9.99 23.42
C ILE A 527 -0.47 11.31 24.18
N VAL A 528 0.06 12.40 23.61
CA VAL A 528 0.06 13.71 24.27
C VAL A 528 -1.35 14.27 24.43
N GLU A 529 -2.21 14.07 23.45
CA GLU A 529 -3.59 14.56 23.47
C GLU A 529 -4.49 13.76 24.40
N VAL A 530 -4.45 12.42 24.33
CA VAL A 530 -5.43 11.52 24.94
C VAL A 530 -4.94 10.99 26.29
N GLU A 531 -3.72 10.39 26.32
CA GLU A 531 -3.21 9.78 27.55
C GLU A 531 -2.69 10.83 28.53
N MET A 532 -1.89 11.79 28.04
CA MET A 532 -1.30 12.85 28.87
C MET A 532 -2.26 14.03 29.10
N ARG A 533 -3.29 14.20 28.26
CA ARG A 533 -4.24 15.32 28.30
C ARG A 533 -3.57 16.69 28.28
N MET A 534 -2.55 16.84 27.44
CA MET A 534 -1.71 18.05 27.33
C MET A 534 -1.97 18.84 26.05
N LYS A 535 -3.21 18.82 25.54
CA LYS A 535 -3.62 19.63 24.37
C LYS A 535 -3.31 21.11 24.62
N GLY A 536 -2.80 21.83 23.61
CA GLY A 536 -2.48 23.27 23.68
C GLY A 536 -1.15 23.63 24.36
N THR A 537 -0.36 22.64 24.79
CA THR A 537 0.99 22.87 25.36
C THR A 537 2.08 22.92 24.26
N ASP A 538 3.29 23.37 24.63
CA ASP A 538 4.44 23.34 23.72
C ASP A 538 4.81 21.90 23.28
N LEU A 539 4.62 20.92 24.16
CA LEU A 539 4.80 19.52 23.81
C LEU A 539 3.79 19.08 22.74
N HIS A 540 2.53 19.45 22.91
CA HIS A 540 1.50 19.18 21.90
C HIS A 540 1.85 19.85 20.56
N ALA A 541 2.25 21.12 20.57
CA ALA A 541 2.66 21.82 19.35
C ALA A 541 3.84 21.12 18.66
N ALA A 542 4.81 20.59 19.43
CA ALA A 542 5.94 19.83 18.88
C ALA A 542 5.49 18.51 18.22
N THR A 543 4.52 17.81 18.82
CA THR A 543 4.00 16.55 18.25
C THR A 543 3.10 16.79 17.04
N VAL A 544 2.32 17.86 16.99
CA VAL A 544 1.59 18.28 15.79
C VAL A 544 2.53 18.57 14.63
N VAL A 545 3.70 19.18 14.87
CA VAL A 545 4.70 19.39 13.81
C VAL A 545 5.20 18.05 13.25
N GLY A 546 5.43 17.05 14.12
CA GLY A 546 5.85 15.72 13.68
C GLY A 546 4.79 15.02 12.84
N ASP A 547 3.54 15.09 13.24
CA ASP A 547 2.39 14.56 12.52
C ASP A 547 2.24 15.23 11.16
N THR A 548 2.27 16.56 11.09
CA THR A 548 2.27 17.33 9.84
C THR A 548 3.38 16.90 8.86
N VAL A 549 4.58 16.55 9.36
CA VAL A 549 5.67 15.97 8.52
C VAL A 549 5.33 14.55 8.11
N GLY A 550 4.70 13.79 8.99
CA GLY A 550 4.33 12.38 8.79
C GLY A 550 3.21 12.18 7.77
N ASP A 551 2.27 13.09 7.69
CA ASP A 551 1.08 13.00 6.85
C ASP A 551 1.38 12.75 5.37
N PRO A 552 2.16 13.57 4.65
CA PRO A 552 2.51 13.28 3.27
C PRO A 552 3.33 11.99 3.12
N PHE A 553 3.97 11.52 4.19
CA PHE A 553 4.72 10.27 4.20
C PHE A 553 3.80 9.08 4.32
N LYS A 554 2.97 9.00 5.38
CA LYS A 554 2.15 7.83 5.70
C LYS A 554 0.95 7.67 4.77
N ASP A 555 0.30 8.76 4.37
CA ASP A 555 -1.03 8.74 3.73
C ASP A 555 -1.02 9.20 2.26
N THR A 556 0.10 9.74 1.74
CA THR A 556 0.23 10.09 0.32
C THR A 556 1.30 9.25 -0.36
N SER A 557 2.57 9.47 -0.02
CA SER A 557 3.70 8.88 -0.77
C SER A 557 3.82 7.38 -0.56
N SER A 558 3.77 6.89 0.69
CA SER A 558 3.95 5.47 0.99
C SER A 558 2.87 4.59 0.35
N VAL A 559 1.63 5.05 0.38
CA VAL A 559 0.48 4.27 -0.10
C VAL A 559 0.36 4.29 -1.62
N ALA A 560 0.68 5.42 -2.25
CA ALA A 560 0.59 5.55 -3.70
C ALA A 560 1.72 4.81 -4.44
N LEU A 561 2.82 4.44 -3.77
CA LEU A 561 3.86 3.57 -4.33
C LEU A 561 3.33 2.18 -4.69
N ASN A 562 2.39 1.64 -3.90
CA ASN A 562 1.84 0.30 -4.13
C ASN A 562 1.17 0.17 -5.52
N PRO A 563 0.11 0.91 -5.87
CA PRO A 563 -0.52 0.82 -7.19
C PRO A 563 0.41 1.27 -8.31
N VAL A 564 1.34 2.19 -8.07
CA VAL A 564 2.33 2.61 -9.07
C VAL A 564 3.27 1.48 -9.46
N ILE A 565 3.78 0.68 -8.50
CA ILE A 565 4.61 -0.49 -8.78
C ILE A 565 3.82 -1.50 -9.61
N LYS A 566 2.58 -1.79 -9.24
CA LYS A 566 1.73 -2.75 -9.94
C LYS A 566 1.38 -2.28 -11.34
N PHE A 567 0.97 -1.01 -11.50
CA PHE A 567 0.70 -0.43 -12.81
C PHE A 567 1.94 -0.52 -13.71
N THR A 568 3.11 -0.11 -13.21
CA THR A 568 4.36 -0.13 -13.97
C THR A 568 4.73 -1.54 -14.42
N THR A 569 4.58 -2.55 -13.58
CA THR A 569 4.91 -3.94 -13.91
C THR A 569 3.91 -4.56 -14.88
N LEU A 570 2.61 -4.38 -14.68
CA LEU A 570 1.55 -4.90 -15.55
C LEU A 570 1.55 -4.24 -16.92
N PHE A 571 1.57 -2.93 -16.95
CA PHE A 571 1.60 -2.16 -18.19
C PHE A 571 2.93 -2.34 -18.91
N GLY A 572 4.01 -2.48 -18.14
CA GLY A 572 5.34 -2.77 -18.63
C GLY A 572 5.45 -4.09 -19.39
N LEU A 573 4.78 -5.15 -18.92
CA LEU A 573 4.71 -6.42 -19.65
C LEU A 573 4.11 -6.24 -21.05
N LEU A 574 3.02 -5.49 -21.17
CA LEU A 574 2.40 -5.16 -22.46
C LEU A 574 3.34 -4.33 -23.33
N ALA A 575 3.98 -3.31 -22.75
CA ALA A 575 4.90 -2.43 -23.46
C ALA A 575 6.14 -3.18 -23.99
N VAL A 576 6.68 -4.13 -23.21
CA VAL A 576 7.78 -5.02 -23.64
C VAL A 576 7.33 -5.91 -24.80
N ALA A 577 6.15 -6.53 -24.71
CA ALA A 577 5.63 -7.36 -25.79
C ALA A 577 5.47 -6.58 -27.11
N ILE A 578 5.07 -5.30 -27.03
CA ILE A 578 5.02 -4.40 -28.21
C ILE A 578 6.43 -4.06 -28.69
N ALA A 579 7.35 -3.70 -27.78
CA ALA A 579 8.72 -3.34 -28.12
C ALA A 579 9.48 -4.49 -28.81
N ILE A 580 9.28 -5.74 -28.37
CA ILE A 580 9.84 -6.93 -28.99
C ILE A 580 9.32 -7.09 -30.43
N LYS A 581 8.01 -6.95 -30.66
CA LYS A 581 7.42 -7.04 -32.01
C LYS A 581 7.90 -5.92 -32.94
N MET A 582 8.37 -4.81 -32.40
CA MET A 582 8.90 -3.68 -33.12
C MET A 582 10.43 -3.64 -33.19
N GLU A 583 11.12 -4.75 -32.85
CA GLU A 583 12.58 -4.78 -32.74
C GLU A 583 13.30 -4.29 -34.03
N ASP A 584 12.78 -4.68 -35.18
CA ASP A 584 13.32 -4.28 -36.50
C ASP A 584 12.74 -2.96 -37.06
N SER A 585 11.83 -2.33 -36.32
CA SER A 585 11.17 -1.10 -36.74
C SER A 585 12.03 0.13 -36.48
N ALA A 586 12.24 0.96 -37.52
CA ALA A 586 12.89 2.27 -37.37
C ALA A 586 12.16 3.21 -36.38
N LEU A 587 10.89 2.96 -36.07
CA LEU A 587 10.09 3.76 -35.15
C LEU A 587 10.33 3.40 -33.69
N ARG A 588 10.97 2.26 -33.37
CA ARG A 588 11.17 1.77 -32.00
C ARG A 588 11.84 2.83 -31.12
N ILE A 589 13.03 3.24 -31.45
CA ILE A 589 13.79 4.24 -30.67
C ILE A 589 13.12 5.62 -30.64
N PRO A 590 12.61 6.18 -31.76
CA PRO A 590 11.82 7.42 -31.70
C PRO A 590 10.65 7.41 -30.73
N ILE A 591 9.87 6.32 -30.66
CA ILE A 591 8.77 6.18 -29.69
C ILE A 591 9.31 6.27 -28.26
N GLY A 592 10.37 5.51 -27.93
CA GLY A 592 11.02 5.56 -26.62
C GLY A 592 11.48 6.96 -26.24
N VAL A 593 12.10 7.68 -27.19
CA VAL A 593 12.57 9.06 -26.98
C VAL A 593 11.41 10.02 -26.74
N VAL A 594 10.36 9.98 -27.57
CA VAL A 594 9.19 10.87 -27.42
C VAL A 594 8.50 10.64 -26.08
N CYS A 595 8.26 9.38 -25.69
CA CYS A 595 7.68 9.04 -24.40
C CYS A 595 8.54 9.55 -23.24
N SER A 596 9.86 9.34 -23.31
CA SER A 596 10.79 9.81 -22.27
C SER A 596 10.83 11.32 -22.15
N LEU A 597 10.77 12.06 -23.27
CA LEU A 597 10.72 13.52 -23.26
C LEU A 597 9.43 14.03 -22.63
N ILE A 598 8.28 13.39 -22.92
CA ILE A 598 7.01 13.72 -22.27
C ILE A 598 7.10 13.45 -20.77
N ALA A 599 7.63 12.29 -20.35
CA ALA A 599 7.84 12.00 -18.96
C ALA A 599 8.73 13.06 -18.27
N CYS A 600 9.87 13.41 -18.86
CA CYS A 600 10.77 14.44 -18.34
C CYS A 600 10.11 15.82 -18.24
N PHE A 601 9.22 16.18 -19.18
CA PHE A 601 8.42 17.41 -19.07
C PHE A 601 7.55 17.39 -17.82
N PHE A 602 6.86 16.28 -17.53
CA PHE A 602 6.02 16.17 -16.33
C PHE A 602 6.88 16.05 -15.05
N VAL A 603 8.06 15.45 -15.09
CA VAL A 603 9.05 15.52 -13.99
C VAL A 603 9.40 16.97 -13.69
N TRP A 604 9.77 17.74 -14.69
CA TRP A 604 10.06 19.17 -14.53
C TRP A 604 8.86 19.94 -13.98
N ARG A 605 7.67 19.70 -14.51
CA ARG A 605 6.44 20.37 -14.10
C ARG A 605 6.06 20.03 -12.65
N SER A 606 6.31 18.80 -12.18
CA SER A 606 6.00 18.36 -10.81
C SER A 606 6.77 19.12 -9.74
N PHE A 607 8.00 19.55 -10.05
CA PHE A 607 8.81 20.36 -9.15
C PHE A 607 8.64 21.86 -9.41
N TYR A 608 8.99 22.31 -10.60
CA TYR A 608 9.09 23.74 -10.89
C TYR A 608 7.73 24.40 -11.14
N GLY A 609 6.78 23.66 -11.67
CA GLY A 609 5.39 24.11 -11.89
C GLY A 609 4.50 24.06 -10.65
N MET A 610 5.02 23.48 -9.55
CA MET A 610 4.29 23.33 -8.28
C MET A 610 5.08 23.92 -7.09
N ARG A 611 5.95 24.87 -7.31
CA ARG A 611 6.66 25.55 -6.22
C ARG A 611 5.77 26.55 -5.50
N ILE A 612 5.99 26.67 -4.20
CA ILE A 612 5.47 27.78 -3.42
C ILE A 612 6.07 29.08 -3.98
N PRO A 613 5.26 30.11 -4.28
CA PRO A 613 5.76 31.40 -4.74
C PRO A 613 6.75 31.98 -3.71
N VAL A 614 7.95 32.30 -4.16
CA VAL A 614 8.93 33.02 -3.33
C VAL A 614 8.65 34.49 -3.48
N ASP A 615 8.18 35.13 -2.41
CA ASP A 615 8.05 36.60 -2.38
C ASP A 615 9.44 37.20 -2.52
N ALA A 616 9.73 37.79 -3.67
CA ALA A 616 11.00 38.46 -3.96
C ALA A 616 11.15 39.80 -3.21
N LYS A 617 10.23 40.09 -2.27
CA LYS A 617 10.22 41.34 -1.47
C LYS A 617 9.95 41.00 0.00
N LYS A 618 11.00 40.77 0.75
CA LYS A 618 11.12 41.19 2.14
C LYS A 618 12.56 41.60 2.41
#